data_f882fd76391cc8e37e6889170515627a
#
_entry.id   f882fd76391cc8e37e6889170515627a
#
_cell.length_a   1.000
_cell.length_b   1.000
_cell.length_c   1.000
_cell.angle_alpha   90.00
_cell.angle_beta   90.00
_cell.angle_gamma   90.00
#
_symmetry.space_group_name_H-M   'P 1'
#
loop_
_entity.id
_entity.type
_entity.pdbx_description
1 polymer ?
#
loop_
_entity_poly.entity_id
_entity_poly.type
_entity_poly.pdbx_seq_one_letter_code
_entity_poly.pdbx_strand_id
1 'polypeptide(L)'
;MYTKDAIRFSLNLAEQAMFKSLAKIDDIPLTFPTEEGGCHPLWVLGHLAFVEGLAYEMLAGGENAAAEWAGLFAPDSIPTDEVAKYPPIEKVRARYLHLRQMNLQFLDSLSDADLDKPTPWQPKGVEEHFATHGKALLTLALHQMAHRGQITDAIRSAGRAVPVAVGTEV
;
A
#
# COMPACT_ATOMS: atom_id res chain seq x y z
N MET A 1 10.88 9.09 -21.00
CA MET A 1 10.60 9.00 -19.54
C MET A 1 11.72 8.16 -18.94
N TYR A 2 12.46 8.69 -17.98
CA TYR A 2 13.51 7.95 -17.29
C TYR A 2 12.90 6.88 -16.37
N THR A 3 13.66 5.84 -16.01
CA THR A 3 13.16 4.73 -15.18
C THR A 3 12.64 5.20 -13.82
N LYS A 4 13.34 6.11 -13.18
CA LYS A 4 12.95 6.74 -11.92
C LYS A 4 11.61 7.47 -12.01
N ASP A 5 11.36 8.20 -13.11
CA ASP A 5 10.08 8.88 -13.35
C ASP A 5 8.93 7.89 -13.51
N ALA A 6 9.19 6.74 -14.18
CA ALA A 6 8.18 5.70 -14.36
C ALA A 6 7.77 5.05 -13.02
N ILE A 7 8.75 4.79 -12.15
CA ILE A 7 8.50 4.25 -10.81
C ILE A 7 7.69 5.26 -9.99
N ARG A 8 8.09 6.53 -9.96
CA ARG A 8 7.36 7.59 -9.28
C ARG A 8 5.93 7.72 -9.78
N PHE A 9 5.75 7.74 -11.08
CA PHE A 9 4.42 7.80 -11.70
C PHE A 9 3.56 6.62 -11.25
N SER A 10 4.10 5.39 -11.24
CA SER A 10 3.40 4.18 -10.84
C SER A 10 2.97 4.24 -9.37
N LEU A 11 3.86 4.68 -8.47
CA LEU A 11 3.57 4.85 -7.04
C LEU A 11 2.45 5.87 -6.82
N ASN A 12 2.53 7.04 -7.46
CA ASN A 12 1.52 8.10 -7.33
C ASN A 12 0.17 7.67 -7.92
N LEU A 13 0.17 6.99 -9.07
CA LEU A 13 -1.05 6.49 -9.70
C LEU A 13 -1.75 5.46 -8.82
N ALA A 14 -1.00 4.53 -8.23
CA ALA A 14 -1.54 3.52 -7.33
C ALA A 14 -2.16 4.16 -6.08
N GLU A 15 -1.50 5.16 -5.49
CA GLU A 15 -2.01 5.90 -4.35
C GLU A 15 -3.32 6.64 -4.68
N GLN A 16 -3.34 7.41 -5.76
CA GLN A 16 -4.53 8.14 -6.20
C GLN A 16 -5.71 7.19 -6.48
N ALA A 17 -5.46 6.07 -7.17
CA ALA A 17 -6.49 5.09 -7.48
C ALA A 17 -7.07 4.44 -6.22
N MET A 18 -6.24 4.16 -5.22
CA MET A 18 -6.67 3.62 -3.94
C MET A 18 -7.56 4.61 -3.18
N PHE A 19 -7.10 5.86 -2.99
CA PHE A 19 -7.88 6.85 -2.26
C PHE A 19 -9.17 7.26 -2.98
N LYS A 20 -9.16 7.30 -4.32
CA LYS A 20 -10.38 7.46 -5.14
C LYS A 20 -11.39 6.33 -4.89
N SER A 21 -10.91 5.11 -4.65
CA SER A 21 -11.77 3.97 -4.31
C SER A 21 -12.31 4.07 -2.88
N LEU A 22 -11.46 4.39 -1.89
CA LEU A 22 -11.87 4.56 -0.50
C LEU A 22 -12.92 5.66 -0.32
N ALA A 23 -12.84 6.76 -1.07
CA ALA A 23 -13.83 7.84 -1.05
C ALA A 23 -15.24 7.42 -1.51
N LYS A 24 -15.41 6.22 -2.08
CA LYS A 24 -16.74 5.67 -2.44
C LYS A 24 -17.44 4.96 -1.29
N ILE A 25 -16.75 4.73 -0.19
CA ILE A 25 -17.22 3.99 0.99
C ILE A 25 -16.85 4.70 2.29
N ASP A 26 -16.58 6.01 2.26
CA ASP A 26 -16.20 6.82 3.42
C ASP A 26 -17.34 7.05 4.43
N ASP A 27 -18.57 6.82 4.03
CA ASP A 27 -19.80 6.93 4.84
C ASP A 27 -20.25 5.60 5.46
N ILE A 28 -19.50 4.50 5.25
CA ILE A 28 -19.77 3.20 5.87
C ILE A 28 -18.58 2.76 6.73
N PRO A 29 -18.79 1.88 7.73
CA PRO A 29 -17.68 1.31 8.49
C PRO A 29 -16.67 0.62 7.58
N LEU A 30 -15.39 1.02 7.62
CA LEU A 30 -14.35 0.44 6.76
C LEU A 30 -13.94 -0.98 7.17
N THR A 31 -14.50 -1.52 8.26
CA THR A 31 -14.47 -2.93 8.61
C THR A 31 -15.64 -3.71 8.02
N PHE A 32 -16.41 -3.08 7.11
CA PHE A 32 -17.52 -3.73 6.42
C PHE A 32 -17.03 -5.03 5.77
N PRO A 33 -17.69 -6.18 6.05
CA PRO A 33 -17.25 -7.47 5.54
C PRO A 33 -17.37 -7.48 4.02
N THR A 34 -16.33 -7.95 3.37
CA THR A 34 -16.35 -8.29 1.96
C THR A 34 -17.01 -9.65 1.78
N GLU A 35 -17.53 -9.94 0.60
CA GLU A 35 -17.98 -11.29 0.28
C GLU A 35 -16.84 -12.30 0.50
N GLU A 36 -17.18 -13.50 1.00
CA GLU A 36 -16.23 -14.59 1.21
C GLU A 36 -15.12 -14.36 2.26
N GLY A 37 -15.31 -13.41 3.19
CA GLY A 37 -14.35 -13.18 4.28
C GLY A 37 -13.03 -12.54 3.84
N GLY A 38 -13.05 -11.76 2.76
CA GLY A 38 -11.90 -11.01 2.26
C GLY A 38 -11.44 -9.88 3.21
N CYS A 39 -10.30 -9.28 2.89
CA CYS A 39 -9.75 -8.19 3.66
C CYS A 39 -10.60 -6.92 3.52
N HIS A 40 -11.12 -6.41 4.64
CA HIS A 40 -11.90 -5.18 4.65
C HIS A 40 -11.01 -3.94 4.41
N PRO A 41 -11.57 -2.79 3.95
CA PRO A 41 -10.80 -1.61 3.53
C PRO A 41 -9.86 -1.03 4.58
N LEU A 42 -10.24 -1.05 5.87
CA LEU A 42 -9.38 -0.57 6.96
C LEU A 42 -8.15 -1.46 7.13
N TRP A 43 -8.33 -2.79 7.06
CA TRP A 43 -7.20 -3.71 7.11
C TRP A 43 -6.28 -3.50 5.90
N VAL A 44 -6.84 -3.37 4.69
CA VAL A 44 -6.05 -3.13 3.48
C VAL A 44 -5.20 -1.87 3.62
N LEU A 45 -5.77 -0.75 4.06
CA LEU A 45 -5.01 0.49 4.23
C LEU A 45 -3.91 0.36 5.30
N GLY A 46 -4.22 -0.33 6.41
CA GLY A 46 -3.25 -0.58 7.48
C GLY A 46 -2.12 -1.52 7.04
N HIS A 47 -2.45 -2.57 6.26
CA HIS A 47 -1.49 -3.47 5.66
C HIS A 47 -0.56 -2.73 4.68
N LEU A 48 -1.11 -1.87 3.84
CA LEU A 48 -0.30 -1.04 2.95
C LEU A 48 0.61 -0.09 3.73
N ALA A 49 0.15 0.50 4.83
CA ALA A 49 1.00 1.31 5.70
C ALA A 49 2.13 0.48 6.34
N PHE A 50 1.84 -0.74 6.80
CA PHE A 50 2.84 -1.65 7.35
C PHE A 50 3.89 -2.03 6.31
N VAL A 51 3.47 -2.35 5.07
CA VAL A 51 4.36 -2.72 3.96
C VAL A 51 5.20 -1.53 3.48
N GLU A 52 4.66 -0.31 3.47
CA GLU A 52 5.46 0.90 3.19
C GLU A 52 6.59 1.08 4.21
N GLY A 53 6.31 0.83 5.49
CA GLY A 53 7.34 0.87 6.53
C GLY A 53 8.39 -0.22 6.39
N LEU A 54 7.96 -1.44 6.07
CA LEU A 54 8.86 -2.57 5.79
C LEU A 54 9.76 -2.29 4.57
N ALA A 55 9.19 -1.66 3.55
CA ALA A 55 9.96 -1.27 2.37
C ALA A 55 11.01 -0.20 2.70
N TYR A 56 10.66 0.80 3.52
CA TYR A 56 11.63 1.82 3.95
C TYR A 56 12.78 1.20 4.77
N GLU A 57 12.47 0.28 5.67
CA GLU A 57 13.48 -0.48 6.41
C GLU A 57 14.41 -1.25 5.45
N MET A 58 13.84 -1.94 4.47
CA MET A 58 14.59 -2.72 3.48
C MET A 58 15.44 -1.84 2.54
N LEU A 59 14.90 -0.70 2.10
CA LEU A 59 15.53 0.16 1.09
C LEU A 59 16.58 1.10 1.70
N ALA A 60 16.23 1.75 2.80
CA ALA A 60 17.01 2.81 3.42
C ALA A 60 17.75 2.40 4.71
N GLY A 61 17.50 1.18 5.21
CA GLY A 61 18.03 0.71 6.49
C GLY A 61 17.45 1.44 7.70
N GLY A 62 16.30 2.13 7.53
CA GLY A 62 15.59 2.80 8.61
C GLY A 62 14.78 1.84 9.47
N GLU A 63 14.03 2.37 10.43
CA GLU A 63 13.08 1.58 11.22
C GLU A 63 11.71 1.57 10.54
N ASN A 64 11.00 0.43 10.62
CA ASN A 64 9.61 0.39 10.21
C ASN A 64 8.75 1.13 11.25
N ALA A 65 8.36 2.36 10.95
CA ALA A 65 7.53 3.17 11.83
C ALA A 65 6.09 2.64 12.02
N ALA A 66 5.71 1.55 11.36
CA ALA A 66 4.45 0.82 11.57
C ALA A 66 4.67 -0.54 12.26
N ALA A 67 5.86 -0.83 12.78
CA ALA A 67 6.20 -2.13 13.38
C ALA A 67 5.28 -2.50 14.56
N GLU A 68 4.81 -1.52 15.34
CA GLU A 68 3.86 -1.76 16.44
C GLU A 68 2.49 -2.28 15.95
N TRP A 69 2.22 -2.20 14.67
CA TRP A 69 0.99 -2.66 14.03
C TRP A 69 1.11 -4.07 13.42
N ALA A 70 2.25 -4.75 13.57
CA ALA A 70 2.47 -6.06 12.96
C ALA A 70 1.36 -7.07 13.29
N GLY A 71 0.92 -7.16 14.54
CA GLY A 71 -0.15 -8.07 14.97
C GLY A 71 -1.52 -7.78 14.33
N LEU A 72 -1.71 -6.59 13.74
CA LEU A 72 -2.96 -6.19 13.10
C LEU A 72 -2.91 -6.25 11.57
N PHE A 73 -1.74 -5.93 10.98
CA PHE A 73 -1.63 -5.61 9.57
C PHE A 73 -0.49 -6.32 8.82
N ALA A 74 0.30 -7.15 9.49
CA ALA A 74 1.29 -7.98 8.80
C ALA A 74 0.62 -8.96 7.82
N PRO A 75 1.33 -9.48 6.80
CA PRO A 75 0.75 -10.38 5.79
C PRO A 75 0.04 -11.62 6.33
N ASP A 76 0.44 -12.10 7.52
CA ASP A 76 -0.10 -13.27 8.19
C ASP A 76 -1.18 -12.92 9.24
N SER A 77 -1.52 -11.64 9.42
CA SER A 77 -2.58 -11.22 10.33
C SER A 77 -3.97 -11.52 9.75
N ILE A 78 -4.89 -11.87 10.63
CA ILE A 78 -6.28 -12.20 10.24
C ILE A 78 -7.16 -10.98 10.46
N PRO A 79 -7.81 -10.43 9.41
CA PRO A 79 -8.77 -9.34 9.55
C PRO A 79 -9.94 -9.72 10.45
N THR A 80 -10.44 -8.75 11.22
CA THR A 80 -11.63 -8.89 12.07
C THR A 80 -12.54 -7.69 11.86
N ASP A 81 -13.85 -7.85 11.97
CA ASP A 81 -14.85 -6.79 11.89
C ASP A 81 -14.95 -5.92 13.15
N GLU A 82 -14.22 -6.28 14.21
CA GLU A 82 -14.17 -5.54 15.47
C GLU A 82 -13.40 -4.22 15.32
N VAL A 83 -14.10 -3.14 14.96
CA VAL A 83 -13.53 -1.80 14.76
C VAL A 83 -12.61 -1.35 15.90
N ALA A 84 -12.99 -1.70 17.15
CA ALA A 84 -12.23 -1.29 18.34
C ALA A 84 -10.81 -1.87 18.43
N LYS A 85 -10.49 -2.91 17.67
CA LYS A 85 -9.15 -3.49 17.59
C LYS A 85 -8.18 -2.66 16.75
N TYR A 86 -8.69 -1.80 15.87
CA TYR A 86 -7.88 -1.04 14.92
C TYR A 86 -7.66 0.40 15.37
N PRO A 87 -6.53 1.00 15.00
CA PRO A 87 -6.36 2.43 15.11
C PRO A 87 -7.44 3.19 14.31
N PRO A 88 -7.80 4.41 14.71
CA PRO A 88 -8.68 5.27 13.90
C PRO A 88 -8.16 5.41 12.47
N ILE A 89 -9.06 5.42 11.49
CA ILE A 89 -8.71 5.46 10.06
C ILE A 89 -7.80 6.64 9.71
N GLU A 90 -7.99 7.80 10.34
CA GLU A 90 -7.17 8.99 10.14
C GLU A 90 -5.71 8.74 10.56
N LYS A 91 -5.51 7.99 11.66
CA LYS A 91 -4.16 7.60 12.12
C LYS A 91 -3.51 6.62 11.13
N VAL A 92 -4.27 5.66 10.63
CA VAL A 92 -3.79 4.69 9.63
C VAL A 92 -3.42 5.41 8.32
N ARG A 93 -4.30 6.30 7.85
CA ARG A 93 -4.08 7.11 6.65
C ARG A 93 -2.84 8.01 6.78
N ALA A 94 -2.72 8.71 7.89
CA ALA A 94 -1.58 9.59 8.15
C ALA A 94 -0.25 8.79 8.17
N ARG A 95 -0.23 7.61 8.77
CA ARG A 95 0.94 6.73 8.79
C ARG A 95 1.30 6.24 7.40
N TYR A 96 0.31 5.79 6.61
CA TYR A 96 0.53 5.39 5.22
C TYR A 96 1.15 6.53 4.40
N LEU A 97 0.56 7.72 4.43
CA LEU A 97 1.04 8.89 3.67
C LEU A 97 2.46 9.30 4.08
N HIS A 98 2.75 9.26 5.38
CA HIS A 98 4.08 9.58 5.90
C HIS A 98 5.13 8.59 5.36
N LEU A 99 4.88 7.29 5.47
CA LEU A 99 5.81 6.24 5.02
C LEU A 99 5.96 6.23 3.49
N ARG A 100 4.88 6.45 2.74
CA ARG A 100 4.94 6.66 1.29
C ARG A 100 5.84 7.84 0.93
N GLN A 101 5.71 8.95 1.62
CA GLN A 101 6.56 10.12 1.40
C GLN A 101 8.04 9.81 1.68
N MET A 102 8.35 9.02 2.70
CA MET A 102 9.72 8.59 2.99
C MET A 102 10.30 7.74 1.85
N ASN A 103 9.52 6.79 1.32
CA ASN A 103 9.94 5.97 0.17
C ASN A 103 10.11 6.81 -1.11
N LEU A 104 9.28 7.83 -1.34
CA LEU A 104 9.45 8.76 -2.45
C LEU A 104 10.70 9.63 -2.29
N GLN A 105 11.02 10.08 -1.08
CA GLN A 105 12.26 10.80 -0.80
C GLN A 105 13.49 9.92 -1.00
N PHE A 106 13.41 8.64 -0.60
CA PHE A 106 14.45 7.68 -0.90
C PHE A 106 14.65 7.51 -2.42
N LEU A 107 13.57 7.32 -3.18
CA LEU A 107 13.62 7.28 -4.65
C LEU A 107 14.28 8.54 -5.23
N ASP A 108 14.00 9.73 -4.68
CA ASP A 108 14.58 10.98 -5.12
C ASP A 108 16.11 11.03 -4.93
N SER A 109 16.60 10.43 -3.87
CA SER A 109 18.03 10.37 -3.56
C SER A 109 18.83 9.46 -4.49
N LEU A 110 18.18 8.53 -5.21
CA LEU A 110 18.80 7.57 -6.10
C LEU A 110 19.11 8.19 -7.47
N SER A 111 20.22 7.77 -8.08
CA SER A 111 20.44 7.88 -9.53
C SER A 111 19.78 6.69 -10.25
N ASP A 112 19.63 6.76 -11.59
CA ASP A 112 19.13 5.62 -12.37
C ASP A 112 20.01 4.37 -12.19
N ALA A 113 21.34 4.53 -12.05
CA ALA A 113 22.25 3.41 -11.80
C ALA A 113 22.06 2.78 -10.40
N ASP A 114 21.58 3.56 -9.43
CA ASP A 114 21.30 3.04 -8.08
C ASP A 114 20.07 2.14 -8.05
N LEU A 115 19.17 2.25 -9.03
CA LEU A 115 17.98 1.40 -9.12
C LEU A 115 18.32 -0.08 -9.33
N ASP A 116 19.46 -0.38 -9.94
CA ASP A 116 19.94 -1.74 -10.17
C ASP A 116 20.76 -2.31 -8.99
N LYS A 117 21.07 -1.48 -7.98
CA LYS A 117 21.79 -1.95 -6.80
C LYS A 117 20.92 -2.86 -5.95
N PRO A 118 21.50 -3.93 -5.35
CA PRO A 118 20.77 -4.84 -4.50
C PRO A 118 20.23 -4.13 -3.25
N THR A 119 19.05 -4.53 -2.80
CA THR A 119 18.54 -4.14 -1.48
C THR A 119 19.34 -4.81 -0.37
N PRO A 120 19.50 -4.19 0.82
CA PRO A 120 20.22 -4.78 1.95
C PRO A 120 19.73 -6.16 2.38
N TRP A 121 18.44 -6.40 2.32
CA TRP A 121 17.81 -7.71 2.56
C TRP A 121 16.52 -7.83 1.74
N GLN A 122 15.98 -9.05 1.63
CA GLN A 122 14.75 -9.33 0.90
C GLN A 122 13.82 -10.21 1.75
N PRO A 123 12.48 -10.03 1.65
CA PRO A 123 11.52 -10.91 2.33
C PRO A 123 11.60 -12.32 1.75
N LYS A 124 11.63 -13.32 2.66
CA LYS A 124 11.73 -14.74 2.29
C LYS A 124 10.55 -15.18 1.42
N GLY A 125 10.86 -15.88 0.32
CA GLY A 125 9.88 -16.44 -0.62
C GLY A 125 9.44 -15.51 -1.74
N VAL A 126 9.88 -14.24 -1.70
CA VAL A 126 9.59 -13.22 -2.73
C VAL A 126 10.84 -12.40 -3.09
N GLU A 127 12.02 -12.94 -2.85
CA GLU A 127 13.32 -12.28 -2.95
C GLU A 127 13.52 -11.59 -4.31
N GLU A 128 13.10 -12.27 -5.39
CA GLU A 128 13.26 -11.75 -6.76
C GLU A 128 12.52 -10.43 -6.99
N HIS A 129 11.35 -10.24 -6.35
CA HIS A 129 10.56 -9.02 -6.47
C HIS A 129 11.19 -7.82 -5.76
N PHE A 130 12.08 -8.10 -4.82
CA PHE A 130 12.75 -7.10 -3.98
C PHE A 130 14.28 -7.09 -4.15
N ALA A 131 14.79 -7.76 -5.17
CA ALA A 131 16.22 -7.97 -5.35
C ALA A 131 17.02 -6.67 -5.56
N THR A 132 16.42 -5.64 -6.15
CA THR A 132 17.04 -4.33 -6.37
C THR A 132 16.13 -3.19 -5.91
N HIS A 133 16.70 -2.00 -5.69
CA HIS A 133 15.92 -0.82 -5.30
C HIS A 133 14.78 -0.53 -6.28
N GLY A 134 15.05 -0.61 -7.60
CA GLY A 134 14.04 -0.37 -8.62
C GLY A 134 12.92 -1.40 -8.60
N LYS A 135 13.25 -2.70 -8.47
CA LYS A 135 12.27 -3.79 -8.35
C LYS A 135 11.41 -3.62 -7.11
N ALA A 136 12.01 -3.34 -5.95
CA ALA A 136 11.30 -3.16 -4.71
C ALA A 136 10.30 -2.00 -4.77
N LEU A 137 10.73 -0.84 -5.27
CA LEU A 137 9.86 0.34 -5.41
C LEU A 137 8.72 0.11 -6.42
N LEU A 138 8.99 -0.57 -7.53
CA LEU A 138 7.94 -0.92 -8.50
C LEU A 138 6.96 -1.95 -7.92
N THR A 139 7.46 -2.92 -7.17
CA THR A 139 6.63 -3.93 -6.49
C THR A 139 5.65 -3.29 -5.51
N LEU A 140 6.03 -2.22 -4.79
CA LEU A 140 5.10 -1.47 -3.93
C LEU A 140 3.90 -0.93 -4.70
N ALA A 141 4.11 -0.36 -5.90
CA ALA A 141 3.01 0.16 -6.72
C ALA A 141 2.08 -0.97 -7.19
N LEU A 142 2.65 -2.09 -7.64
CA LEU A 142 1.89 -3.26 -8.11
C LEU A 142 1.13 -3.92 -6.95
N HIS A 143 1.75 -4.07 -5.80
CA HIS A 143 1.14 -4.61 -4.59
C HIS A 143 -0.06 -3.77 -4.14
N GLN A 144 0.09 -2.45 -4.14
CA GLN A 144 -1.01 -1.54 -3.83
C GLN A 144 -2.17 -1.66 -4.81
N MET A 145 -1.90 -1.80 -6.11
CA MET A 145 -2.96 -1.99 -7.11
C MET A 145 -3.66 -3.34 -6.94
N ALA A 146 -2.96 -4.40 -6.55
CA ALA A 146 -3.56 -5.69 -6.23
C ALA A 146 -4.52 -5.56 -5.02
N HIS A 147 -4.09 -4.91 -3.94
CA HIS A 147 -4.93 -4.66 -2.76
C HIS A 147 -6.10 -3.69 -3.03
N ARG A 148 -5.95 -2.77 -3.98
CA ARG A 148 -7.10 -1.95 -4.44
C ARG A 148 -8.24 -2.82 -4.97
N GLY A 149 -7.96 -4.00 -5.53
CA GLY A 149 -8.99 -4.98 -5.93
C GLY A 149 -9.89 -5.38 -4.77
N GLN A 150 -9.34 -5.60 -3.58
CA GLN A 150 -10.09 -5.93 -2.36
C GLN A 150 -10.99 -4.76 -1.91
N ILE A 151 -10.51 -3.52 -2.00
CA ILE A 151 -11.35 -2.33 -1.74
C ILE A 151 -12.49 -2.25 -2.78
N THR A 152 -12.21 -2.62 -4.03
CA THR A 152 -13.22 -2.70 -5.10
C THR A 152 -14.33 -3.68 -4.77
N ASP A 153 -13.99 -4.82 -4.17
CA ASP A 153 -14.99 -5.81 -3.73
C ASP A 153 -15.86 -5.27 -2.59
N ALA A 154 -15.28 -4.54 -1.64
CA ALA A 154 -16.06 -3.85 -0.61
C ALA A 154 -17.03 -2.81 -1.20
N ILE A 155 -16.61 -2.06 -2.23
CA ILE A 155 -17.47 -1.11 -2.95
C ILE A 155 -18.65 -1.84 -3.61
N ARG A 156 -18.42 -2.98 -4.27
CA ARG A 156 -19.47 -3.79 -4.89
C ARG A 156 -20.41 -4.37 -3.85
N SER A 157 -19.89 -4.93 -2.76
CA SER A 157 -20.69 -5.46 -1.64
C SER A 157 -21.59 -4.39 -1.01
N ALA A 158 -21.15 -3.12 -1.02
CA ALA A 158 -21.96 -1.97 -0.61
C ALA A 158 -22.96 -1.51 -1.68
N GLY A 159 -23.09 -2.20 -2.81
CA GLY A 159 -24.01 -1.85 -3.92
C GLY A 159 -23.61 -0.57 -4.67
N ARG A 160 -22.35 -0.19 -4.68
CA ARG A 160 -21.85 1.05 -5.27
C ARG A 160 -21.05 0.82 -6.55
N ALA A 161 -21.04 1.85 -7.42
CA ALA A 161 -20.25 1.83 -8.64
C ALA A 161 -18.76 1.95 -8.33
N VAL A 162 -17.98 1.04 -8.90
CA VAL A 162 -16.51 1.04 -8.77
C VAL A 162 -15.91 2.17 -9.63
N PRO A 163 -15.05 3.05 -9.07
CA PRO A 163 -14.40 4.08 -9.85
C PRO A 163 -13.36 3.48 -10.79
N VAL A 164 -13.23 4.04 -11.99
CA VAL A 164 -12.16 3.67 -12.92
C VAL A 164 -10.81 4.01 -12.30
N ALA A 165 -9.86 3.07 -12.34
CA ALA A 165 -8.55 3.23 -11.70
C ALA A 165 -7.72 4.33 -12.36
N VAL A 166 -7.75 4.38 -13.69
CA VAL A 166 -7.07 5.39 -14.50
C VAL A 166 -8.15 6.30 -15.08
N GLY A 167 -8.13 7.57 -14.69
CA GLY A 167 -9.21 8.48 -15.02
C GLY A 167 -9.36 8.69 -16.52
N THR A 168 -10.57 8.53 -16.98
CA THR A 168 -11.14 9.35 -18.03
C THR A 168 -12.35 10.02 -17.42
N GLU A 169 -12.15 11.17 -16.77
CA GLU A 169 -13.20 12.16 -16.81
C GLU A 169 -13.12 12.78 -18.21
N VAL A 170 -13.99 12.31 -19.11
CA VAL A 170 -14.31 12.99 -20.36
C VAL A 170 -15.36 14.03 -20.02
#